data_144fb8d1a2b5d42df643e01ffa406f7f
#
_entry.id   144fb8d1a2b5d42df643e01ffa406f7f
#
_cell.length_a   1.000
_cell.length_b   1.000
_cell.length_c   1.000
_cell.angle_alpha   90.00
_cell.angle_beta   90.00
_cell.angle_gamma   90.00
#
_symmetry.space_group_name_H-M   'P 1'
#
loop_
_entity.id
_entity.type
_entity.pdbx_description
1 polymer ?
#
loop_
_entity_poly.entity_id
_entity_poly.type
_entity_poly.pdbx_seq_one_letter_code
_entity_poly.pdbx_strand_id
1 'polypeptide(L)'
;SLADRAQFAAERNADFLFSIHYNASVDHDLFGSEVWISSVQPYNAYGYQFGWEQMQQMKGMGLFLRGVKTKLKDNGDDYYGIIRESTARGIPSAIIEHCHVDEGRDIPYCQTEEDWKRFGREDALSVAKYFGLSDADTGVDYSAEADALPEVSLQSILPVTIRDKTEPDICLLSLLSADYDTGEVTLEVTGTDYDCPMMYYDYSTDGGRTYSELQPWPDLDIMSGTYPDTFTFSLNFTKGEQPVITVRGYNQADLFTESASITFDKPFVDQEKAAKEALEASLAAEEAASLENASKDSTSDSVITMADAAGNNGIFQVLNDKKQVNFGVFLIICGILAA
;
A
#
# COMPACT_ATOMS: atom_id res chain seq x y z
N SER A 1 -21.85 26.13 7.28
CA SER A 1 -20.87 25.55 8.23
C SER A 1 -21.16 24.07 8.50
N LEU A 2 -20.28 23.35 9.18
CA LEU A 2 -20.53 21.97 9.61
C LEU A 2 -21.69 21.90 10.61
N ALA A 3 -21.78 22.89 11.50
CA ALA A 3 -22.89 23.02 12.44
C ALA A 3 -24.24 23.19 11.72
N ASP A 4 -24.30 23.95 10.62
CA ASP A 4 -25.53 24.11 9.85
C ASP A 4 -25.97 22.81 9.17
N ARG A 5 -25.00 22.00 8.68
CA ARG A 5 -25.29 20.68 8.10
C ARG A 5 -25.88 19.72 9.14
N ALA A 6 -25.26 19.66 10.33
CA ALA A 6 -25.76 18.83 11.42
C ALA A 6 -27.12 19.34 11.94
N GLN A 7 -27.32 20.67 11.99
CA GLN A 7 -28.61 21.28 12.35
C GLN A 7 -29.70 20.93 11.31
N PHE A 8 -29.39 21.02 10.03
CA PHE A 8 -30.31 20.64 8.95
C PHE A 8 -30.75 19.16 9.06
N ALA A 9 -29.83 18.26 9.41
CA ALA A 9 -30.15 16.85 9.64
C ALA A 9 -31.06 16.67 10.88
N ALA A 10 -30.75 17.36 11.98
CA ALA A 10 -31.54 17.31 13.21
C ALA A 10 -32.98 17.81 13.02
N GLU A 11 -33.16 18.92 12.29
CA GLU A 11 -34.47 19.48 11.97
C GLU A 11 -35.36 18.55 11.13
N ARG A 12 -34.74 17.55 10.47
CA ARG A 12 -35.43 16.52 9.67
C ARG A 12 -35.53 15.17 10.36
N ASN A 13 -35.13 15.11 11.63
CA ASN A 13 -35.09 13.88 12.43
C ASN A 13 -34.31 12.77 11.69
N ALA A 14 -33.14 13.11 11.14
CA ALA A 14 -32.30 12.13 10.47
C ALA A 14 -31.81 11.07 11.47
N ASP A 15 -31.92 9.80 11.11
CA ASP A 15 -31.46 8.67 11.93
C ASP A 15 -29.93 8.51 11.89
N PHE A 16 -29.27 8.98 10.82
CA PHE A 16 -27.83 8.94 10.66
C PHE A 16 -27.36 10.02 9.68
N LEU A 17 -26.14 10.54 9.85
CA LEU A 17 -25.52 11.51 8.96
C LEU A 17 -24.27 10.90 8.32
N PHE A 18 -24.31 10.70 7.00
CA PHE A 18 -23.17 10.21 6.21
C PHE A 18 -22.43 11.37 5.58
N SER A 19 -21.12 11.43 5.78
CA SER A 19 -20.22 12.39 5.15
C SER A 19 -19.31 11.63 4.18
N ILE A 20 -19.55 11.79 2.88
CA ILE A 20 -18.92 11.01 1.84
C ILE A 20 -17.72 11.78 1.29
N HIS A 21 -16.54 11.19 1.34
CA HIS A 21 -15.27 11.81 1.00
C HIS A 21 -14.34 10.87 0.23
N TYR A 22 -13.30 11.47 -0.32
CA TYR A 22 -12.07 10.83 -0.76
C TYR A 22 -10.92 11.42 0.04
N ASN A 23 -9.99 10.57 0.44
CA ASN A 23 -8.84 10.93 1.25
C ASN A 23 -7.67 11.45 0.40
N ALA A 24 -6.72 12.07 1.08
CA ALA A 24 -5.40 12.42 0.56
C ALA A 24 -4.39 12.45 1.72
N SER A 25 -3.14 12.09 1.47
CA SER A 25 -2.07 12.17 2.47
C SER A 25 -1.04 13.24 2.11
N VAL A 26 -0.33 13.75 3.13
CA VAL A 26 0.67 14.82 2.93
C VAL A 26 1.82 14.34 2.05
N ASP A 27 2.25 13.10 2.25
CA ASP A 27 3.39 12.50 1.56
C ASP A 27 2.97 11.70 0.32
N HIS A 28 1.64 11.64 0.02
CA HIS A 28 1.05 10.94 -1.14
C HIS A 28 1.38 9.45 -1.20
N ASP A 29 1.48 8.80 -0.05
CA ASP A 29 1.93 7.42 0.13
C ASP A 29 0.90 6.50 0.78
N LEU A 30 -0.06 7.06 1.54
CA LEU A 30 -1.12 6.29 2.17
C LEU A 30 -2.19 5.87 1.16
N PHE A 31 -2.69 4.67 1.29
CA PHE A 31 -3.75 4.10 0.44
C PHE A 31 -4.76 3.29 1.25
N GLY A 32 -5.93 3.04 0.66
CA GLY A 32 -7.00 2.26 1.23
C GLY A 32 -8.18 3.06 1.75
N SER A 33 -9.26 2.35 2.08
CA SER A 33 -10.54 2.88 2.54
C SER A 33 -10.64 2.86 4.06
N GLU A 34 -11.26 3.89 4.64
CA GLU A 34 -11.50 3.98 6.09
C GLU A 34 -12.81 4.67 6.41
N VAL A 35 -13.32 4.41 7.60
CA VAL A 35 -14.52 5.09 8.13
C VAL A 35 -14.20 5.71 9.47
N TRP A 36 -14.42 7.01 9.60
CA TRP A 36 -14.27 7.73 10.86
C TRP A 36 -15.60 7.87 11.58
N ILE A 37 -15.62 7.54 12.87
CA ILE A 37 -16.82 7.55 13.69
C ILE A 37 -16.61 8.37 14.99
N SER A 38 -17.69 8.60 15.73
CA SER A 38 -17.60 9.20 17.05
C SER A 38 -16.97 8.24 18.06
N SER A 39 -16.20 8.78 19.00
CA SER A 39 -15.72 8.07 20.18
C SER A 39 -16.75 8.00 21.31
N VAL A 40 -17.83 8.76 21.20
CA VAL A 40 -18.82 8.95 22.27
C VAL A 40 -19.91 7.88 22.24
N GLN A 41 -20.18 7.24 23.38
CA GLN A 41 -21.30 6.30 23.54
C GLN A 41 -22.65 7.01 23.53
N PRO A 42 -23.71 6.43 22.91
CA PRO A 42 -23.72 5.16 22.14
C PRO A 42 -23.38 5.31 20.66
N TYR A 43 -23.01 6.52 20.21
CA TYR A 43 -22.79 6.85 18.79
C TYR A 43 -21.63 6.06 18.19
N ASN A 44 -20.63 5.69 19.00
CA ASN A 44 -19.54 4.82 18.58
C ASN A 44 -20.05 3.43 18.15
N ALA A 45 -21.04 2.86 18.86
CA ALA A 45 -21.61 1.58 18.52
C ALA A 45 -22.36 1.63 17.17
N TYR A 46 -23.20 2.62 16.97
CA TYR A 46 -23.93 2.82 15.73
C TYR A 46 -22.97 3.09 14.55
N GLY A 47 -21.99 3.95 14.79
CA GLY A 47 -20.94 4.25 13.79
C GLY A 47 -20.12 3.01 13.42
N TYR A 48 -19.76 2.18 14.41
CA TYR A 48 -18.99 0.95 14.18
C TYR A 48 -19.76 -0.06 13.34
N GLN A 49 -21.03 -0.30 13.65
CA GLN A 49 -21.89 -1.22 12.89
C GLN A 49 -22.04 -0.78 11.43
N PHE A 50 -22.31 0.52 11.22
CA PHE A 50 -22.33 1.08 9.85
C PHE A 50 -20.96 0.96 9.17
N GLY A 51 -19.89 1.36 9.86
CA GLY A 51 -18.53 1.30 9.33
C GLY A 51 -18.08 -0.12 8.96
N TRP A 52 -18.51 -1.11 9.75
CA TRP A 52 -18.28 -2.52 9.43
C TRP A 52 -18.93 -2.91 8.10
N GLU A 53 -20.21 -2.58 7.91
CA GLU A 53 -20.90 -2.86 6.65
C GLU A 53 -20.26 -2.12 5.47
N GLN A 54 -19.89 -0.85 5.65
CA GLN A 54 -19.19 -0.08 4.62
C GLN A 54 -17.86 -0.73 4.23
N MET A 55 -17.08 -1.20 5.21
CA MET A 55 -15.81 -1.90 4.94
C MET A 55 -16.02 -3.20 4.17
N GLN A 56 -17.13 -3.92 4.40
CA GLN A 56 -17.47 -5.12 3.60
C GLN A 56 -17.65 -4.78 2.12
N GLN A 57 -18.34 -3.67 1.82
CA GLN A 57 -18.53 -3.24 0.43
C GLN A 57 -17.19 -2.81 -0.19
N MET A 58 -16.36 -2.06 0.55
CA MET A 58 -15.04 -1.64 0.06
C MET A 58 -14.11 -2.83 -0.18
N LYS A 59 -14.16 -3.85 0.69
CA LYS A 59 -13.47 -5.14 0.47
C LYS A 59 -13.93 -5.81 -0.82
N GLY A 60 -15.25 -5.83 -1.06
CA GLY A 60 -15.85 -6.37 -2.29
C GLY A 60 -15.40 -5.63 -3.57
N MET A 61 -15.04 -4.38 -3.47
CA MET A 61 -14.44 -3.60 -4.56
C MET A 61 -12.96 -3.92 -4.79
N GLY A 62 -12.28 -4.56 -3.84
CA GLY A 62 -10.85 -4.88 -3.89
C GLY A 62 -9.94 -3.80 -3.28
N LEU A 63 -10.51 -2.86 -2.53
CA LEU A 63 -9.73 -1.84 -1.83
C LEU A 63 -9.00 -2.42 -0.61
N PHE A 64 -7.84 -1.88 -0.31
CA PHE A 64 -7.18 -2.10 0.97
C PHE A 64 -7.99 -1.44 2.08
N LEU A 65 -8.16 -2.12 3.21
CA LEU A 65 -8.98 -1.62 4.30
C LEU A 65 -8.12 -1.09 5.45
N ARG A 66 -8.33 0.18 5.78
CA ARG A 66 -7.72 0.83 6.94
C ARG A 66 -8.59 0.71 8.20
N GLY A 67 -9.84 0.28 8.04
CA GLY A 67 -10.79 -0.05 9.10
C GLY A 67 -11.68 1.09 9.56
N VAL A 68 -12.38 0.84 10.66
CA VAL A 68 -13.26 1.81 11.33
C VAL A 68 -12.46 2.46 12.46
N LYS A 69 -12.39 3.79 12.46
CA LYS A 69 -11.45 4.55 13.29
C LYS A 69 -12.12 5.69 14.04
N THR A 70 -11.51 6.10 15.15
CA THR A 70 -11.79 7.37 15.84
C THR A 70 -10.57 8.27 15.82
N LYS A 71 -10.79 9.57 15.93
CA LYS A 71 -9.71 10.55 16.09
C LYS A 71 -10.13 11.57 17.14
N LEU A 72 -9.28 11.76 18.14
CA LEU A 72 -9.54 12.67 19.24
C LEU A 72 -8.65 13.91 19.17
N LYS A 73 -9.15 15.02 19.70
CA LYS A 73 -8.36 16.19 20.07
C LYS A 73 -7.65 15.96 21.40
N ASP A 74 -6.74 16.84 21.74
CA ASP A 74 -6.02 16.79 23.02
C ASP A 74 -6.94 16.93 24.25
N ASN A 75 -8.09 17.60 24.08
CA ASN A 75 -9.11 17.73 25.14
C ASN A 75 -10.06 16.53 25.26
N GLY A 76 -9.87 15.50 24.42
CA GLY A 76 -10.69 14.29 24.43
C GLY A 76 -11.94 14.31 23.55
N ASP A 77 -12.28 15.45 22.93
CA ASP A 77 -13.40 15.54 21.98
C ASP A 77 -13.05 14.84 20.66
N ASP A 78 -14.07 14.37 19.94
CA ASP A 78 -13.91 13.92 18.56
C ASP A 78 -13.20 14.99 17.71
N TYR A 79 -12.22 14.60 16.93
CA TYR A 79 -11.43 15.53 16.12
C TYR A 79 -12.25 16.17 14.99
N TYR A 80 -13.06 15.38 14.29
CA TYR A 80 -13.81 15.85 13.13
C TYR A 80 -15.04 16.66 13.52
N GLY A 81 -15.13 17.88 12.98
CA GLY A 81 -16.20 18.83 13.31
C GLY A 81 -17.60 18.31 12.98
N ILE A 82 -17.79 17.63 11.84
CA ILE A 82 -19.10 17.08 11.47
C ILE A 82 -19.56 16.01 12.45
N ILE A 83 -18.65 15.16 12.92
CA ILE A 83 -18.94 14.12 13.92
C ILE A 83 -19.36 14.77 15.24
N ARG A 84 -18.59 15.74 15.77
CA ARG A 84 -18.93 16.45 17.01
C ARG A 84 -20.28 17.15 16.93
N GLU A 85 -20.53 17.86 15.82
CA GLU A 85 -21.77 18.61 15.63
C GLU A 85 -23.00 17.69 15.51
N SER A 86 -22.85 16.53 14.88
CA SER A 86 -23.93 15.52 14.80
C SER A 86 -24.20 14.88 16.15
N THR A 87 -23.16 14.43 16.84
CA THR A 87 -23.25 13.83 18.18
C THR A 87 -23.88 14.77 19.20
N ALA A 88 -23.50 16.06 19.15
CA ALA A 88 -24.09 17.09 20.03
C ALA A 88 -25.60 17.30 19.77
N ARG A 89 -26.13 16.88 18.63
CA ARG A 89 -27.54 16.94 18.25
C ARG A 89 -28.26 15.59 18.32
N GLY A 90 -27.60 14.58 18.88
CA GLY A 90 -28.18 13.25 19.05
C GLY A 90 -28.22 12.40 17.80
N ILE A 91 -27.41 12.71 16.76
CA ILE A 91 -27.41 12.00 15.49
C ILE A 91 -26.11 11.21 15.37
N PRO A 92 -26.15 9.87 15.19
CA PRO A 92 -25.00 9.08 14.79
C PRO A 92 -24.47 9.57 13.44
N SER A 93 -23.15 9.52 13.27
CA SER A 93 -22.55 9.93 12.00
C SER A 93 -21.25 9.19 11.69
N ALA A 94 -20.93 9.14 10.41
CA ALA A 94 -19.67 8.61 9.91
C ALA A 94 -19.12 9.49 8.79
N ILE A 95 -17.79 9.55 8.69
CA ILE A 95 -17.09 10.03 7.51
C ILE A 95 -16.58 8.80 6.77
N ILE A 96 -16.98 8.66 5.53
CA ILE A 96 -16.54 7.58 4.64
C ILE A 96 -15.42 8.15 3.78
N GLU A 97 -14.21 7.64 3.92
CA GLU A 97 -13.07 7.94 3.07
C GLU A 97 -12.86 6.75 2.12
N HIS A 98 -13.38 6.88 0.90
CA HIS A 98 -13.43 5.78 -0.07
C HIS A 98 -12.04 5.26 -0.43
N CYS A 99 -11.13 6.16 -0.79
CA CYS A 99 -9.75 5.84 -1.18
C CYS A 99 -8.94 7.13 -1.22
N HIS A 100 -7.63 7.04 -1.41
CA HIS A 100 -6.73 8.18 -1.53
C HIS A 100 -6.62 8.61 -3.00
N VAL A 101 -6.98 9.87 -3.32
CA VAL A 101 -6.99 10.40 -4.70
C VAL A 101 -5.60 10.75 -5.22
N ASP A 102 -4.60 10.68 -4.39
CA ASP A 102 -3.22 11.12 -4.63
C ASP A 102 -2.19 9.99 -4.57
N GLU A 103 -2.63 8.72 -4.42
CA GLU A 103 -1.77 7.56 -4.37
C GLU A 103 -2.08 6.57 -5.51
N GLY A 104 -1.00 6.04 -6.13
CA GLY A 104 -1.08 5.29 -7.39
C GLY A 104 -1.92 4.01 -7.35
N ARG A 105 -2.07 3.36 -6.20
CA ARG A 105 -2.86 2.13 -6.03
C ARG A 105 -4.35 2.41 -5.96
N ASP A 106 -4.72 3.56 -5.38
CA ASP A 106 -6.11 3.94 -5.17
C ASP A 106 -6.70 4.75 -6.34
N ILE A 107 -5.86 5.52 -7.05
CA ILE A 107 -6.27 6.33 -8.21
C ILE A 107 -7.11 5.54 -9.23
N PRO A 108 -6.81 4.27 -9.59
CA PRO A 108 -7.62 3.52 -10.55
C PRO A 108 -9.08 3.30 -10.15
N TYR A 109 -9.42 3.46 -8.86
CA TYR A 109 -10.79 3.31 -8.35
C TYR A 109 -11.63 4.59 -8.44
N CYS A 110 -11.02 5.76 -8.71
CA CYS A 110 -11.71 7.05 -8.58
C CYS A 110 -11.50 8.02 -9.77
N GLN A 111 -11.07 7.55 -10.94
CA GLN A 111 -10.74 8.40 -12.09
C GLN A 111 -11.94 8.77 -12.95
N THR A 112 -12.95 7.92 -13.01
CA THR A 112 -14.05 8.05 -13.97
C THR A 112 -15.40 8.23 -13.29
N GLU A 113 -16.37 8.76 -14.01
CA GLU A 113 -17.75 8.87 -13.54
C GLU A 113 -18.35 7.49 -13.18
N GLU A 114 -17.94 6.44 -13.89
CA GLU A 114 -18.42 5.07 -13.57
C GLU A 114 -17.82 4.56 -12.25
N ASP A 115 -16.58 4.90 -11.95
CA ASP A 115 -15.94 4.59 -10.66
C ASP A 115 -16.71 5.29 -9.52
N TRP A 116 -17.04 6.57 -9.69
CA TRP A 116 -17.81 7.31 -8.68
C TRP A 116 -19.22 6.74 -8.50
N LYS A 117 -19.88 6.35 -9.60
CA LYS A 117 -21.18 5.66 -9.53
C LYS A 117 -21.07 4.30 -8.83
N ARG A 118 -19.95 3.60 -9.01
CA ARG A 118 -19.70 2.34 -8.30
C ARG A 118 -19.63 2.58 -6.80
N PHE A 119 -18.85 3.55 -6.32
CA PHE A 119 -18.84 3.93 -4.91
C PHE A 119 -20.24 4.30 -4.40
N GLY A 120 -20.98 5.13 -5.14
CA GLY A 120 -22.32 5.52 -4.75
C GLY A 120 -23.32 4.35 -4.66
N ARG A 121 -23.16 3.30 -5.49
CA ARG A 121 -23.95 2.07 -5.38
C ARG A 121 -23.60 1.29 -4.10
N GLU A 122 -22.32 1.16 -3.81
CA GLU A 122 -21.85 0.44 -2.60
C GLU A 122 -22.20 1.20 -1.32
N ASP A 123 -22.15 2.53 -1.32
CA ASP A 123 -22.63 3.36 -0.21
C ASP A 123 -24.12 3.17 0.02
N ALA A 124 -24.92 3.20 -1.04
CA ALA A 124 -26.36 2.96 -0.95
C ALA A 124 -26.67 1.56 -0.44
N LEU A 125 -25.89 0.57 -0.87
CA LEU A 125 -26.03 -0.82 -0.41
C LEU A 125 -25.66 -0.95 1.08
N SER A 126 -24.59 -0.29 1.54
CA SER A 126 -24.21 -0.24 2.95
C SER A 126 -25.33 0.35 3.82
N VAL A 127 -25.92 1.45 3.37
CA VAL A 127 -27.05 2.09 4.06
C VAL A 127 -28.26 1.16 4.09
N ALA A 128 -28.61 0.53 2.96
CA ALA A 128 -29.75 -0.38 2.88
C ALA A 128 -29.60 -1.58 3.81
N LYS A 129 -28.44 -2.19 3.86
CA LYS A 129 -28.15 -3.32 4.75
C LYS A 129 -28.09 -2.90 6.23
N TYR A 130 -27.45 -1.77 6.53
CA TYR A 130 -27.37 -1.26 7.91
C TYR A 130 -28.75 -1.01 8.51
N PHE A 131 -29.68 -0.43 7.73
CA PHE A 131 -31.04 -0.17 8.19
C PHE A 131 -32.03 -1.31 7.95
N GLY A 132 -31.60 -2.44 7.37
CA GLY A 132 -32.47 -3.55 7.04
C GLY A 132 -33.60 -3.16 6.09
N LEU A 133 -33.32 -2.33 5.10
CA LEU A 133 -34.34 -1.82 4.19
C LEU A 133 -34.91 -2.93 3.31
N SER A 134 -36.21 -2.88 3.06
CA SER A 134 -36.90 -3.80 2.16
C SER A 134 -37.79 -3.03 1.19
N ASP A 135 -37.93 -3.56 -0.01
CA ASP A 135 -38.79 -3.02 -1.06
C ASP A 135 -39.55 -4.16 -1.73
N ALA A 136 -40.88 -4.19 -1.55
CA ALA A 136 -41.77 -5.20 -2.09
C ALA A 136 -41.87 -5.18 -3.62
N ASP A 137 -41.67 -4.00 -4.26
CA ASP A 137 -41.77 -3.85 -5.71
C ASP A 137 -40.58 -4.45 -6.44
N THR A 138 -39.38 -4.32 -5.85
CA THR A 138 -38.13 -4.90 -6.38
C THR A 138 -37.85 -6.30 -5.82
N GLY A 139 -38.50 -6.70 -4.75
CA GLY A 139 -38.29 -7.99 -4.05
C GLY A 139 -36.96 -7.99 -3.26
N VAL A 140 -36.41 -6.84 -2.98
CA VAL A 140 -35.18 -6.69 -2.16
C VAL A 140 -35.56 -6.64 -0.69
N ASP A 141 -34.85 -7.37 0.16
CA ASP A 141 -35.01 -7.39 1.61
C ASP A 141 -33.65 -7.61 2.30
N TYR A 142 -33.20 -6.60 3.03
CA TYR A 142 -31.94 -6.59 3.77
C TYR A 142 -32.13 -6.72 5.30
N SER A 143 -33.31 -7.15 5.77
CA SER A 143 -33.58 -7.29 7.21
C SER A 143 -32.65 -8.32 7.88
N ALA A 144 -32.32 -9.41 7.17
CA ALA A 144 -31.40 -10.42 7.67
C ALA A 144 -29.96 -9.90 7.83
N GLU A 145 -29.52 -9.03 6.93
CA GLU A 145 -28.20 -8.40 6.99
C GLU A 145 -28.11 -7.42 8.17
N ALA A 146 -29.15 -6.65 8.44
CA ALA A 146 -29.20 -5.77 9.62
C ALA A 146 -29.16 -6.59 10.93
N ASP A 147 -29.86 -7.72 10.98
CA ASP A 147 -29.82 -8.64 12.12
C ASP A 147 -28.44 -9.33 12.30
N ALA A 148 -27.67 -9.44 11.23
CA ALA A 148 -26.35 -10.06 11.23
C ALA A 148 -25.19 -9.07 11.50
N LEU A 149 -25.48 -7.77 11.69
CA LEU A 149 -24.44 -6.79 12.07
C LEU A 149 -23.74 -7.23 13.37
N PRO A 150 -22.42 -6.95 13.51
CA PRO A 150 -21.69 -7.40 14.69
C PRO A 150 -22.29 -6.83 15.97
N GLU A 151 -22.40 -7.67 17.00
CA GLU A 151 -22.68 -7.18 18.34
C GLU A 151 -21.54 -6.26 18.79
N VAL A 152 -21.88 -5.05 19.18
CA VAL A 152 -20.92 -4.08 19.65
C VAL A 152 -20.74 -4.25 21.15
N SER A 153 -19.71 -5.00 21.55
CA SER A 153 -19.26 -5.09 22.93
C SER A 153 -18.26 -4.00 23.25
N LEU A 154 -18.01 -3.76 24.55
CA LEU A 154 -16.95 -2.83 24.94
C LEU A 154 -15.59 -3.23 24.35
N GLN A 155 -15.28 -4.50 24.33
CA GLN A 155 -14.01 -5.01 23.75
C GLN A 155 -13.91 -4.79 22.24
N SER A 156 -15.02 -4.88 21.49
CA SER A 156 -14.99 -4.65 20.04
C SER A 156 -14.88 -3.18 19.65
N ILE A 157 -15.32 -2.25 20.51
CA ILE A 157 -15.27 -0.82 20.22
C ILE A 157 -14.08 -0.10 20.86
N LEU A 158 -13.45 -0.65 21.90
CA LEU A 158 -12.29 -0.03 22.55
C LEU A 158 -11.16 0.33 21.56
N PRO A 159 -10.76 -0.55 20.63
CA PRO A 159 -9.73 -0.22 19.66
C PRO A 159 -10.08 0.94 18.73
N VAL A 160 -11.37 1.18 18.49
CA VAL A 160 -11.84 2.29 17.64
C VAL A 160 -12.20 3.55 18.42
N THR A 161 -12.41 3.46 19.75
CA THR A 161 -12.75 4.61 20.60
C THR A 161 -11.56 5.19 21.35
N ILE A 162 -10.51 4.40 21.54
CA ILE A 162 -9.25 4.85 22.15
C ILE A 162 -8.26 4.99 20.99
N ARG A 163 -7.99 6.25 20.61
CA ARG A 163 -6.97 6.49 19.60
C ARG A 163 -5.61 6.10 20.15
N ASP A 164 -4.94 5.21 19.46
CA ASP A 164 -3.53 4.96 19.66
C ASP A 164 -2.70 6.22 19.36
N LYS A 165 -1.73 6.51 20.20
CA LYS A 165 -0.83 7.66 20.10
C LYS A 165 0.63 7.23 20.18
N THR A 166 0.89 5.93 20.25
CA THR A 166 2.21 5.34 20.39
C THR A 166 2.65 4.73 19.07
N GLU A 167 3.94 4.71 18.86
CA GLU A 167 4.57 3.98 17.76
C GLU A 167 4.44 2.48 18.03
N PRO A 168 4.51 1.61 16.99
CA PRO A 168 4.52 0.16 17.18
C PRO A 168 5.56 -0.28 18.23
N ASP A 169 5.14 -1.19 19.12
CA ASP A 169 5.99 -1.69 20.23
C ASP A 169 7.19 -2.48 19.74
N ILE A 170 7.02 -3.18 18.61
CA ILE A 170 8.03 -4.05 18.02
C ILE A 170 8.11 -3.82 16.52
N CYS A 171 9.33 -3.59 16.04
CA CYS A 171 9.70 -3.70 14.63
C CYS A 171 11.11 -4.30 14.54
N LEU A 172 11.19 -5.57 14.16
CA LEU A 172 12.45 -6.31 14.05
C LEU A 172 12.67 -6.75 12.61
N LEU A 173 13.92 -6.72 12.19
CA LEU A 173 14.37 -7.23 10.91
C LEU A 173 15.43 -8.30 11.13
N SER A 174 15.24 -9.49 10.55
CA SER A 174 16.13 -10.63 10.66
C SER A 174 16.57 -11.09 9.27
N LEU A 175 17.85 -11.40 9.11
CA LEU A 175 18.38 -12.01 7.89
C LEU A 175 18.17 -13.53 7.96
N LEU A 176 17.39 -14.08 7.03
CA LEU A 176 17.20 -15.52 6.89
C LEU A 176 18.26 -16.15 5.99
N SER A 177 18.54 -15.50 4.85
CA SER A 177 19.59 -15.95 3.93
C SER A 177 20.14 -14.82 3.09
N ALA A 178 21.38 -14.96 2.61
CA ALA A 178 21.99 -14.09 1.63
C ALA A 178 22.84 -14.94 0.67
N ASP A 179 22.46 -14.92 -0.60
CA ASP A 179 23.23 -15.54 -1.68
C ASP A 179 24.04 -14.46 -2.41
N TYR A 180 25.33 -14.44 -2.16
CA TYR A 180 26.23 -13.44 -2.73
C TYR A 180 26.49 -13.65 -4.24
N ASP A 181 26.21 -14.83 -4.77
CA ASP A 181 26.43 -15.14 -6.19
C ASP A 181 25.22 -14.70 -7.04
N THR A 182 24.01 -14.86 -6.52
CA THR A 182 22.76 -14.43 -7.19
C THR A 182 22.33 -13.02 -6.80
N GLY A 183 22.77 -12.53 -5.64
CA GLY A 183 22.35 -11.26 -5.07
C GLY A 183 21.04 -11.33 -4.27
N GLU A 184 20.45 -12.50 -4.12
CA GLU A 184 19.20 -12.70 -3.39
C GLU A 184 19.42 -12.63 -1.88
N VAL A 185 18.61 -11.81 -1.22
CA VAL A 185 18.57 -11.66 0.25
C VAL A 185 17.14 -11.91 0.71
N THR A 186 16.95 -12.90 1.58
CA THR A 186 15.66 -13.19 2.21
C THR A 186 15.66 -12.68 3.65
N LEU A 187 14.64 -11.91 3.96
CA LEU A 187 14.46 -11.20 5.22
C LEU A 187 13.15 -11.60 5.88
N GLU A 188 13.14 -11.60 7.21
CA GLU A 188 11.94 -11.74 8.03
C GLU A 188 11.73 -10.44 8.80
N VAL A 189 10.49 -9.95 8.76
CA VAL A 189 10.03 -8.81 9.56
C VAL A 189 9.11 -9.33 10.66
N THR A 190 9.33 -8.89 11.89
CA THR A 190 8.38 -9.03 12.99
C THR A 190 7.94 -7.65 13.44
N GLY A 191 6.63 -7.40 13.39
CA GLY A 191 6.04 -6.14 13.83
C GLY A 191 4.82 -6.40 14.69
N THR A 192 4.75 -5.72 15.83
CA THR A 192 3.62 -5.82 16.76
C THR A 192 3.34 -4.47 17.38
N ASP A 193 2.08 -4.16 17.47
CA ASP A 193 1.55 -3.07 18.25
C ASP A 193 0.47 -3.64 19.19
N TYR A 194 0.53 -3.30 20.48
CA TYR A 194 -0.40 -3.85 21.47
C TYR A 194 -1.73 -3.11 21.50
N ASP A 195 -1.78 -1.92 20.90
CA ASP A 195 -2.95 -1.06 20.91
C ASP A 195 -3.76 -1.14 19.62
N CYS A 196 -3.12 -1.42 18.47
CA CYS A 196 -3.81 -1.53 17.18
C CYS A 196 -3.04 -2.40 16.17
N PRO A 197 -3.65 -2.80 15.02
CA PRO A 197 -2.98 -3.63 14.02
C PRO A 197 -1.83 -2.93 13.31
N MET A 198 -0.82 -3.71 12.91
CA MET A 198 0.15 -3.31 11.89
C MET A 198 -0.54 -3.22 10.53
N MET A 199 -0.32 -2.13 9.80
CA MET A 199 -1.02 -1.83 8.54
C MET A 199 -0.12 -1.85 7.33
N TYR A 200 1.12 -1.33 7.47
CA TYR A 200 2.02 -1.12 6.36
C TYR A 200 3.47 -1.36 6.77
N TYR A 201 4.31 -1.51 5.78
CA TYR A 201 5.76 -1.44 5.93
C TYR A 201 6.40 -0.77 4.72
N ASP A 202 7.57 -0.22 4.90
CA ASP A 202 8.51 0.11 3.86
C ASP A 202 9.92 -0.32 4.27
N TYR A 203 10.85 -0.27 3.34
CA TYR A 203 12.22 -0.63 3.60
C TYR A 203 13.21 0.33 2.92
N SER A 204 14.37 0.46 3.53
CA SER A 204 15.52 1.15 2.98
C SER A 204 16.64 0.14 2.70
N THR A 205 17.41 0.37 1.64
CA THR A 205 18.62 -0.39 1.31
C THR A 205 19.90 0.46 1.44
N ASP A 206 19.75 1.71 1.85
CA ASP A 206 20.83 2.71 1.93
C ASP A 206 21.04 3.26 3.35
N GLY A 207 20.56 2.54 4.37
CA GLY A 207 20.71 2.89 5.77
C GLY A 207 19.75 3.98 6.24
N GLY A 208 18.52 3.98 5.75
CA GLY A 208 17.46 4.89 6.17
C GLY A 208 17.48 6.26 5.49
N ARG A 209 18.26 6.43 4.42
CA ARG A 209 18.30 7.70 3.67
C ARG A 209 17.16 7.86 2.70
N THR A 210 16.77 6.74 2.06
CA THR A 210 15.57 6.66 1.21
C THR A 210 14.81 5.38 1.54
N TYR A 211 13.50 5.42 1.35
CA TYR A 211 12.61 4.27 1.59
C TYR A 211 11.87 3.89 0.32
N SER A 212 11.47 2.63 0.23
CA SER A 212 10.59 2.13 -0.82
C SER A 212 9.21 2.79 -0.73
N GLU A 213 8.38 2.60 -1.76
CA GLU A 213 6.96 2.84 -1.62
C GLU A 213 6.39 2.02 -0.47
N LEU A 214 5.38 2.59 0.22
CA LEU A 214 4.68 1.92 1.31
C LEU A 214 3.99 0.65 0.79
N GLN A 215 4.15 -0.46 1.51
CA GLN A 215 3.57 -1.75 1.18
C GLN A 215 2.49 -2.11 2.20
N PRO A 216 1.41 -2.80 1.81
CA PRO A 216 0.46 -3.33 2.78
C PRO A 216 1.14 -4.38 3.66
N TRP A 217 0.77 -4.44 4.94
CA TRP A 217 1.22 -5.53 5.81
C TRP A 217 0.68 -6.86 5.28
N PRO A 218 1.54 -7.84 4.96
CA PRO A 218 1.12 -9.08 4.30
C PRO A 218 0.10 -9.88 5.12
N ASP A 219 -0.87 -10.48 4.41
CA ASP A 219 -1.92 -11.33 4.99
C ASP A 219 -2.79 -10.67 6.06
N LEU A 220 -2.73 -9.34 6.18
CA LEU A 220 -3.62 -8.57 7.05
C LEU A 220 -5.06 -8.67 6.55
N ASP A 221 -5.98 -9.04 7.43
CA ASP A 221 -7.43 -8.94 7.19
C ASP A 221 -8.14 -8.38 8.42
N ILE A 222 -8.37 -7.09 8.42
CA ILE A 222 -9.06 -6.36 9.49
C ILE A 222 -10.48 -6.92 9.72
N MET A 223 -11.17 -7.35 8.65
CA MET A 223 -12.56 -7.81 8.74
C MET A 223 -12.68 -9.17 9.39
N SER A 224 -11.68 -10.04 9.25
CA SER A 224 -11.64 -11.34 9.92
C SER A 224 -10.91 -11.32 11.26
N GLY A 225 -10.26 -10.20 11.61
CA GLY A 225 -9.40 -10.09 12.77
C GLY A 225 -8.08 -10.86 12.62
N THR A 226 -7.60 -11.03 11.39
CA THR A 226 -6.31 -11.67 11.12
C THR A 226 -5.22 -10.61 11.09
N TYR A 227 -4.34 -10.65 12.07
CA TYR A 227 -3.24 -9.71 12.29
C TYR A 227 -1.91 -10.45 12.40
N PRO A 228 -1.24 -10.75 11.26
CA PRO A 228 0.04 -11.45 11.29
C PRO A 228 1.14 -10.59 11.92
N ASP A 229 1.89 -11.18 12.84
CA ASP A 229 3.03 -10.50 13.48
C ASP A 229 4.30 -10.56 12.64
N THR A 230 4.41 -11.55 11.73
CA THR A 230 5.63 -11.81 10.95
C THR A 230 5.31 -12.09 9.49
N PHE A 231 6.24 -11.68 8.63
CA PHE A 231 6.26 -12.08 7.22
C PHE A 231 7.69 -12.12 6.69
N THR A 232 7.86 -12.70 5.50
CA THR A 232 9.13 -12.74 4.80
C THR A 232 9.04 -12.05 3.46
N PHE A 233 10.13 -11.42 3.03
CA PHE A 233 10.26 -10.87 1.68
C PHE A 233 11.71 -11.01 1.18
N SER A 234 11.89 -10.95 -0.14
CA SER A 234 13.22 -11.04 -0.74
C SER A 234 13.56 -9.76 -1.51
N LEU A 235 14.83 -9.38 -1.43
CA LEU A 235 15.43 -8.33 -2.24
C LEU A 235 16.51 -8.92 -3.13
N ASN A 236 16.79 -8.29 -4.26
CA ASN A 236 17.82 -8.76 -5.19
C ASN A 236 18.82 -7.64 -5.50
N PHE A 237 20.08 -7.89 -5.18
CA PHE A 237 21.21 -6.97 -5.37
C PHE A 237 22.13 -7.52 -6.44
N THR A 238 22.12 -6.93 -7.64
CA THR A 238 22.83 -7.46 -8.82
C THR A 238 24.02 -6.60 -9.26
N LYS A 239 24.34 -5.52 -8.55
CA LYS A 239 25.33 -4.52 -8.97
C LYS A 239 26.60 -4.44 -8.10
N GLY A 240 26.93 -5.48 -7.35
CA GLY A 240 28.07 -5.45 -6.43
C GLY A 240 27.91 -4.46 -5.28
N GLU A 241 26.68 -4.12 -4.93
CA GLU A 241 26.36 -3.20 -3.86
C GLU A 241 26.51 -3.88 -2.49
N GLN A 242 26.82 -3.08 -1.49
CA GLN A 242 26.84 -3.51 -0.09
C GLN A 242 25.75 -2.75 0.66
N PRO A 243 24.50 -3.24 0.64
CA PRO A 243 23.36 -2.53 1.22
C PRO A 243 23.44 -2.45 2.73
N VAL A 244 22.75 -1.46 3.27
CA VAL A 244 22.41 -1.37 4.70
C VAL A 244 20.89 -1.35 4.76
N ILE A 245 20.28 -2.42 5.25
CA ILE A 245 18.84 -2.64 5.15
C ILE A 245 18.17 -2.32 6.48
N THR A 246 17.13 -1.49 6.45
CA THR A 246 16.20 -1.22 7.55
C THR A 246 14.76 -1.36 7.07
N VAL A 247 13.82 -1.60 7.99
CA VAL A 247 12.38 -1.65 7.73
C VAL A 247 11.68 -0.74 8.73
N ARG A 248 10.68 0.01 8.27
CA ARG A 248 9.71 0.66 9.15
C ARG A 248 8.41 -0.10 9.09
N GLY A 249 7.84 -0.40 10.23
CA GLY A 249 6.51 -0.96 10.36
C GLY A 249 5.54 0.10 10.87
N TYR A 250 4.38 0.25 10.23
CA TYR A 250 3.38 1.28 10.53
C TYR A 250 2.13 0.65 11.11
N ASN A 251 1.60 1.24 12.18
CA ASN A 251 0.34 0.83 12.78
C ASN A 251 -0.89 1.49 12.13
N GLN A 252 -2.08 1.16 12.63
CA GLN A 252 -3.35 1.73 12.13
C GLN A 252 -3.49 3.23 12.38
N ALA A 253 -2.69 3.82 13.28
CA ALA A 253 -2.65 5.25 13.56
C ALA A 253 -1.64 6.02 12.66
N ASP A 254 -1.02 5.33 11.68
CA ASP A 254 0.01 5.85 10.77
C ASP A 254 1.31 6.27 11.48
N LEU A 255 1.55 5.72 12.67
CA LEU A 255 2.81 5.85 13.40
C LEU A 255 3.72 4.68 13.06
N PHE A 256 5.03 4.88 13.09
CA PHE A 256 5.98 3.82 12.73
C PHE A 256 7.11 3.66 13.72
N THR A 257 7.64 2.44 13.76
CA THR A 257 8.91 2.10 14.42
C THR A 257 9.86 1.52 13.39
N GLU A 258 11.12 1.96 13.44
CA GLU A 258 12.19 1.49 12.56
C GLU A 258 12.98 0.36 13.22
N SER A 259 13.29 -0.68 12.45
CA SER A 259 14.14 -1.78 12.90
C SER A 259 15.60 -1.38 13.03
N ALA A 260 16.39 -2.19 13.75
CA ALA A 260 17.85 -2.16 13.63
C ALA A 260 18.28 -2.51 12.19
N SER A 261 19.40 -1.92 11.73
CA SER A 261 19.91 -2.18 10.40
C SER A 261 20.61 -3.52 10.28
N ILE A 262 20.42 -4.20 9.14
CA ILE A 262 21.24 -5.34 8.70
C ILE A 262 22.32 -4.80 7.76
N THR A 263 23.57 -5.20 8.02
CA THR A 263 24.76 -4.90 7.22
C THR A 263 25.41 -6.17 6.71
N PHE A 264 26.18 -6.08 5.64
CA PHE A 264 26.85 -7.21 5.01
C PHE A 264 28.37 -6.99 5.01
N ASP A 265 29.13 -8.08 5.24
CA ASP A 265 30.61 -8.01 5.34
C ASP A 265 31.30 -7.72 3.99
N LYS A 266 30.63 -8.03 2.89
CA LYS A 266 31.13 -7.84 1.52
C LYS A 266 30.01 -7.48 0.57
N PRO A 267 30.31 -6.81 -0.57
CA PRO A 267 29.30 -6.54 -1.59
C PRO A 267 28.84 -7.82 -2.29
N PHE A 268 27.60 -7.79 -2.80
CA PHE A 268 27.07 -8.82 -3.67
C PHE A 268 27.74 -8.78 -5.05
N VAL A 269 27.92 -9.94 -5.70
CA VAL A 269 28.57 -10.04 -7.01
C VAL A 269 27.65 -9.45 -8.08
N ASP A 270 28.22 -8.57 -8.90
CA ASP A 270 27.56 -8.04 -10.09
C ASP A 270 27.49 -9.15 -11.15
N GLN A 271 26.29 -9.66 -11.43
CA GLN A 271 26.08 -10.72 -12.41
C GLN A 271 26.55 -10.33 -13.82
N GLU A 272 26.42 -9.05 -14.22
CA GLU A 272 26.92 -8.56 -15.50
C GLU A 272 28.46 -8.59 -15.53
N LYS A 273 29.10 -8.20 -14.43
CA LYS A 273 30.56 -8.25 -14.30
C LYS A 273 31.05 -9.68 -14.28
N ALA A 274 30.40 -10.58 -13.52
CA ALA A 274 30.75 -12.00 -13.48
C ALA A 274 30.56 -12.68 -14.84
N ALA A 275 29.49 -12.37 -15.56
CA ALA A 275 29.25 -12.87 -16.92
C ALA A 275 30.29 -12.36 -17.92
N LYS A 276 30.67 -11.09 -17.80
CA LYS A 276 31.72 -10.50 -18.66
C LYS A 276 33.09 -11.11 -18.38
N GLU A 277 33.46 -11.28 -17.11
CA GLU A 277 34.73 -11.94 -16.72
C GLU A 277 34.77 -13.42 -17.18
N ALA A 278 33.63 -14.14 -17.07
CA ALA A 278 33.52 -15.51 -17.57
C ALA A 278 33.65 -15.57 -19.09
N LEU A 279 33.08 -14.62 -19.82
CA LEU A 279 33.21 -14.54 -21.28
C LEU A 279 34.66 -14.21 -21.71
N GLU A 280 35.30 -13.23 -21.04
CA GLU A 280 36.71 -12.89 -21.29
C GLU A 280 37.63 -14.05 -20.98
N ALA A 281 37.40 -14.80 -19.91
CA ALA A 281 38.15 -16.01 -19.58
C ALA A 281 37.94 -17.13 -20.63
N SER A 282 36.73 -17.30 -21.16
CA SER A 282 36.42 -18.25 -22.24
C SER A 282 37.15 -17.90 -23.54
N LEU A 283 37.11 -16.61 -23.93
CA LEU A 283 37.81 -16.13 -25.13
C LEU A 283 39.33 -16.27 -25.00
N ALA A 284 39.89 -15.97 -23.83
CA ALA A 284 41.33 -16.16 -23.57
C ALA A 284 41.73 -17.65 -23.63
N ALA A 285 40.87 -18.56 -23.14
CA ALA A 285 41.11 -20.00 -23.23
C ALA A 285 41.05 -20.52 -24.69
N GLU A 286 40.12 -20.01 -25.51
CA GLU A 286 40.03 -20.34 -26.93
C GLU A 286 41.24 -19.81 -27.72
N GLU A 287 41.70 -18.61 -27.41
CA GLU A 287 42.91 -18.03 -28.03
C GLU A 287 44.16 -18.84 -27.66
N ALA A 288 44.30 -19.20 -26.38
CA ALA A 288 45.39 -20.06 -25.93
C ALA A 288 45.37 -21.43 -26.60
N ALA A 289 44.21 -22.05 -26.75
CA ALA A 289 44.04 -23.33 -27.45
C ALA A 289 44.35 -23.23 -28.96
N SER A 290 44.02 -22.11 -29.60
CA SER A 290 44.32 -21.84 -30.99
C SER A 290 45.81 -21.65 -31.23
N LEU A 291 46.51 -20.97 -30.32
CA LEU A 291 47.97 -20.79 -30.33
C LEU A 291 48.71 -22.12 -30.12
N GLU A 292 48.22 -22.99 -29.24
CA GLU A 292 48.78 -24.31 -29.00
C GLU A 292 48.58 -25.24 -30.22
N ASN A 293 47.45 -25.16 -30.92
CA ASN A 293 47.21 -25.88 -32.17
C ASN A 293 48.05 -25.32 -33.31
N ALA A 294 48.24 -24.02 -33.44
CA ALA A 294 49.09 -23.40 -34.43
C ALA A 294 50.58 -23.77 -34.23
N SER A 295 51.02 -23.96 -32.97
CA SER A 295 52.37 -24.42 -32.66
C SER A 295 52.62 -25.92 -33.01
N LYS A 296 51.56 -26.74 -33.06
CA LYS A 296 51.64 -28.15 -33.45
C LYS A 296 51.60 -28.35 -34.95
N ASP A 297 51.12 -27.39 -35.73
CA ASP A 297 50.98 -27.48 -37.20
C ASP A 297 52.17 -26.84 -37.96
N SER A 298 53.19 -26.32 -37.27
CA SER A 298 54.36 -25.69 -37.86
C SER A 298 55.47 -26.71 -38.30
N THR A 299 55.13 -27.98 -38.56
CA THR A 299 56.02 -29.00 -39.14
C THR A 299 55.45 -29.57 -40.44
N SER A 300 54.83 -28.80 -41.32
CA SER A 300 54.67 -29.16 -42.74
C SER A 300 54.54 -27.88 -43.59
N ASP A 301 55.54 -27.71 -44.42
CA ASP A 301 55.58 -26.75 -45.52
C ASP A 301 54.33 -26.82 -46.40
N SER A 302 53.69 -25.64 -46.63
CA SER A 302 53.27 -25.31 -48.01
C SER A 302 52.79 -23.86 -48.12
N VAL A 303 53.39 -23.15 -49.02
CA VAL A 303 53.08 -21.84 -49.55
C VAL A 303 51.70 -21.84 -50.20
N ILE A 304 50.79 -20.93 -49.81
CA ILE A 304 49.72 -20.44 -50.69
C ILE A 304 49.42 -18.99 -50.44
N THR A 305 49.27 -18.27 -51.53
CA THR A 305 49.13 -16.87 -51.85
C THR A 305 47.89 -16.19 -51.27
N MET A 306 48.07 -14.85 -51.06
CA MET A 306 47.01 -13.88 -50.78
C MET A 306 45.89 -13.81 -51.83
N ALA A 307 44.69 -13.60 -51.41
CA ALA A 307 43.65 -12.91 -52.18
C ALA A 307 42.73 -12.09 -51.27
N ASP A 308 42.57 -10.85 -51.64
CA ASP A 308 41.71 -9.84 -51.04
C ASP A 308 40.22 -10.20 -51.06
N ALA A 309 39.49 -9.79 -50.03
CA ALA A 309 38.11 -9.33 -50.21
C ALA A 309 37.69 -8.35 -49.09
N ALA A 310 37.48 -7.16 -49.55
CA ALA A 310 36.92 -6.04 -48.76
C ALA A 310 35.40 -6.21 -48.57
N GLY A 311 34.91 -5.66 -47.43
CA GLY A 311 33.60 -5.03 -47.40
C GLY A 311 32.49 -5.78 -46.66
N ASN A 312 32.12 -5.37 -45.51
CA ASN A 312 30.82 -4.70 -45.32
C ASN A 312 30.64 -4.16 -43.89
N ASN A 313 30.50 -2.86 -43.81
CA ASN A 313 30.05 -2.14 -42.61
C ASN A 313 28.54 -2.38 -42.44
N GLY A 314 28.13 -3.04 -41.36
CA GLY A 314 26.75 -3.07 -40.87
C GLY A 314 26.57 -2.16 -39.68
N ILE A 315 26.06 -0.96 -39.94
CA ILE A 315 25.64 0.00 -38.90
C ILE A 315 24.33 -0.49 -38.30
N PHE A 316 24.34 -0.82 -37.03
CA PHE A 316 23.09 -0.94 -36.26
C PHE A 316 22.70 0.45 -35.71
N GLN A 317 21.69 1.04 -36.33
CA GLN A 317 20.98 2.20 -35.77
C GLN A 317 19.96 1.71 -34.76
N VAL A 318 20.18 2.06 -33.48
CA VAL A 318 19.14 1.96 -32.44
C VAL A 318 18.30 3.22 -32.52
N LEU A 319 17.06 3.07 -32.96
CA LEU A 319 16.07 4.14 -32.98
C LEU A 319 15.55 4.37 -31.55
N ASN A 320 15.81 5.57 -31.08
CA ASN A 320 15.34 6.08 -29.78
C ASN A 320 13.95 6.75 -30.03
N ASP A 321 12.87 6.00 -29.84
CA ASP A 321 11.50 6.57 -29.85
C ASP A 321 11.16 7.14 -28.48
N LYS A 322 11.42 8.44 -28.33
CA LYS A 322 10.83 9.26 -27.26
C LYS A 322 9.38 9.59 -27.64
N LYS A 323 8.42 8.89 -27.06
CA LYS A 323 7.04 9.39 -26.99
C LYS A 323 6.95 10.42 -25.86
N GLN A 324 6.83 11.68 -26.22
CA GLN A 324 6.35 12.72 -25.32
C GLN A 324 4.85 12.48 -25.03
N VAL A 325 4.52 12.26 -23.77
CA VAL A 325 3.14 12.28 -23.29
C VAL A 325 2.88 13.71 -22.80
N ASN A 326 2.02 14.42 -23.50
CA ASN A 326 1.50 15.72 -23.06
C ASN A 326 0.52 15.49 -21.90
N PHE A 327 0.91 15.90 -20.70
CA PHE A 327 0.00 16.00 -19.57
C PHE A 327 -0.87 17.27 -19.74
N GLY A 328 -2.11 17.06 -20.11
CA GLY A 328 -3.16 18.07 -19.99
C GLY A 328 -3.55 18.18 -18.52
N VAL A 329 -3.31 19.35 -17.94
CA VAL A 329 -3.73 19.68 -16.57
C VAL A 329 -5.25 19.78 -16.55
N PHE A 330 -5.94 18.82 -15.95
CA PHE A 330 -7.33 18.94 -15.54
C PHE A 330 -7.40 19.39 -14.08
N LEU A 331 -7.73 20.65 -13.89
CA LEU A 331 -8.05 21.21 -12.59
C LEU A 331 -9.48 20.79 -12.22
N ILE A 332 -9.66 19.79 -11.41
CA ILE A 332 -10.91 19.52 -10.71
C ILE A 332 -10.81 20.25 -9.37
N ILE A 333 -11.61 21.31 -9.22
CA ILE A 333 -11.74 22.03 -7.95
C ILE A 333 -12.63 21.18 -7.04
N CYS A 334 -12.04 20.24 -6.32
CA CYS A 334 -12.61 19.72 -5.08
C CYS A 334 -12.22 20.68 -3.97
N GLY A 335 -13.20 21.30 -3.31
CA GLY A 335 -12.93 22.23 -2.23
C GLY A 335 -12.22 21.53 -1.07
N ILE A 336 -10.91 21.62 -1.05
CA ILE A 336 -10.09 21.28 0.12
C ILE A 336 -10.34 22.39 1.13
N LEU A 337 -11.09 22.10 2.17
CA LEU A 337 -11.09 22.88 3.41
C LEU A 337 -10.15 22.20 4.39
N ALA A 338 -8.87 22.60 4.31
CA ALA A 338 -7.94 22.42 5.39
C ALA A 338 -8.38 23.31 6.57
N ALA A 339 -8.63 22.74 7.73
CA ALA A 339 -8.51 23.33 9.05
C ALA A 339 -8.40 22.23 10.10
#